data_dc2261a0b93d8c1fb5969f33d2fc69c9
#
_entry.id   dc2261a0b93d8c1fb5969f33d2fc69c9
#
_cell.length_a   1.000
_cell.length_b   1.000
_cell.length_c   1.000
_cell.angle_alpha   90.00
_cell.angle_beta   90.00
_cell.angle_gamma   90.00
#
_symmetry.space_group_name_H-M   'P 1'
#
loop_
_entity.id
_entity.type
_entity.pdbx_description
1 polymer ?
#
loop_
_entity_poly.entity_id
_entity_poly.type
_entity_poly.pdbx_seq_one_letter_code
_entity_poly.pdbx_strand_id
1 'polypeptide(L)'
;DNLQRIGKVELQNVAPIIGSPKTTYYRNKLEYTFCNKRFLTREEIANEQDINRTPAVGFHVPGLFDKVIDIEKCYLQAEPSNGVRNFIREYAIKHELSFYDIREQVGFLRTLIIRTSSTGEVMVIVTFGEENREDREGLLNAIVQQFPEITSLMYVINEKMNDTITDQEVICFHGNDHIFEQMEDLKFKIGPKSFYQTNSEQAYNLYAKTRELAGLTGNETVYDLYTGTGTIANFVARNAQKVIGIEYVPEAIEDAKINSALNNIHNTVFYAGDMKDVLNEEFIRRHGHPDVIITDPPRAGMHKDVVDTILKAAPDRIVYVSCNSATQARDLALMDTDYKVMAVQAVDMFPHTHHVENIVLLHRR
;
A
#
# COMPACT_ATOMS: atom_id res chain seq x y z
N ASP A 1 -5.61 -5.49 -23.68
CA ASP A 1 -5.12 -6.76 -24.23
C ASP A 1 -5.51 -7.94 -23.32
N ASN A 2 -5.15 -7.94 -22.01
CA ASN A 2 -5.47 -9.05 -21.09
C ASN A 2 -6.98 -9.31 -20.97
N LEU A 3 -7.80 -8.28 -20.84
CA LEU A 3 -9.25 -8.42 -20.70
C LEU A 3 -9.87 -9.14 -21.91
N GLN A 4 -9.38 -8.85 -23.13
CA GLN A 4 -9.86 -9.51 -24.36
C GLN A 4 -9.25 -10.89 -24.55
N ARG A 5 -7.95 -11.08 -24.31
CA ARG A 5 -7.26 -12.36 -24.59
C ARG A 5 -7.50 -13.42 -23.51
N ILE A 6 -7.46 -13.03 -22.25
CA ILE A 6 -7.64 -13.94 -21.09
C ILE A 6 -9.12 -13.97 -20.69
N GLY A 7 -9.71 -12.80 -20.48
CA GLY A 7 -11.09 -12.66 -20.04
C GLY A 7 -12.11 -13.01 -21.11
N LYS A 8 -11.75 -12.86 -22.40
CA LYS A 8 -12.63 -13.04 -23.57
C LYS A 8 -13.91 -12.21 -23.49
N VAL A 9 -13.88 -11.14 -22.67
CA VAL A 9 -15.04 -10.26 -22.48
C VAL A 9 -15.11 -9.19 -23.58
N GLU A 10 -16.32 -8.80 -23.93
CA GLU A 10 -16.55 -7.68 -24.84
C GLU A 10 -16.31 -6.37 -24.10
N LEU A 11 -15.50 -5.49 -24.70
CA LEU A 11 -15.17 -4.18 -24.12
C LEU A 11 -15.94 -3.09 -24.89
N GLN A 12 -16.71 -2.27 -24.17
CA GLN A 12 -17.47 -1.18 -24.80
C GLN A 12 -16.70 0.14 -24.79
N ASN A 13 -16.40 0.67 -23.62
CA ASN A 13 -15.75 1.98 -23.44
C ASN A 13 -14.39 1.80 -22.79
N VAL A 14 -13.32 1.78 -23.58
CA VAL A 14 -11.94 1.81 -23.08
C VAL A 14 -11.45 3.24 -23.15
N ALA A 15 -11.35 3.88 -21.99
CA ALA A 15 -10.86 5.24 -21.90
C ALA A 15 -9.32 5.32 -22.02
N PRO A 16 -8.77 6.47 -22.46
CA PRO A 16 -7.33 6.72 -22.37
C PRO A 16 -6.84 6.58 -20.93
N ILE A 17 -5.59 6.13 -20.77
CA ILE A 17 -4.97 5.99 -19.43
C ILE A 17 -4.94 7.35 -18.71
N ILE A 18 -5.29 7.35 -17.43
CA ILE A 18 -5.04 8.49 -16.55
C ILE A 18 -3.57 8.47 -16.18
N GLY A 19 -2.78 9.36 -16.81
CA GLY A 19 -1.35 9.48 -16.53
C GLY A 19 -1.08 10.12 -15.17
N SER A 20 0.06 9.78 -14.58
CA SER A 20 0.50 10.46 -13.34
C SER A 20 1.03 11.87 -13.67
N PRO A 21 0.56 12.92 -12.97
CA PRO A 21 1.06 14.28 -13.17
C PRO A 21 2.53 14.43 -12.74
N LYS A 22 2.97 13.59 -11.79
CA LYS A 22 4.36 13.52 -11.33
C LYS A 22 4.97 12.20 -11.72
N THR A 23 6.16 12.24 -12.32
CA THR A 23 6.95 11.05 -12.66
C THR A 23 8.13 10.83 -11.70
N THR A 24 8.42 11.81 -10.84
CA THR A 24 9.40 11.76 -9.77
C THR A 24 8.79 12.27 -8.49
N TYR A 25 9.34 11.88 -7.34
CA TYR A 25 8.92 12.33 -5.99
C TYR A 25 7.43 12.12 -5.71
N TYR A 26 6.84 11.06 -6.28
CA TYR A 26 5.43 10.75 -6.14
C TYR A 26 5.13 9.72 -5.04
N ARG A 27 6.15 8.97 -4.58
CA ARG A 27 5.95 7.96 -3.54
C ARG A 27 5.90 8.59 -2.15
N ASN A 28 4.91 8.18 -1.38
CA ASN A 28 4.76 8.55 0.02
C ASN A 28 5.33 7.49 0.99
N LYS A 29 5.74 6.32 0.50
CA LYS A 29 6.40 5.27 1.29
C LYS A 29 7.53 4.64 0.49
N LEU A 30 8.70 4.53 1.12
CA LEU A 30 9.81 3.70 0.67
C LEU A 30 10.35 2.88 1.82
N GLU A 31 10.85 1.70 1.48
CA GLU A 31 11.52 0.78 2.39
C GLU A 31 12.91 0.49 1.83
N TYR A 32 13.94 0.78 2.65
CA TYR A 32 15.34 0.59 2.32
C TYR A 32 15.93 -0.53 3.17
N THR A 33 16.86 -1.27 2.59
CA THR A 33 17.59 -2.34 3.29
C THR A 33 19.01 -1.87 3.61
N PHE A 34 19.45 -2.09 4.85
CA PHE A 34 20.84 -2.01 5.25
C PHE A 34 21.53 -3.35 4.95
N CYS A 35 22.66 -3.31 4.27
CA CYS A 35 23.37 -4.53 3.89
C CYS A 35 24.87 -4.33 3.97
N ASN A 36 25.58 -5.29 4.57
CA ASN A 36 27.05 -5.31 4.60
C ASN A 36 27.68 -5.72 3.26
N LYS A 37 26.87 -6.15 2.27
CA LYS A 37 27.31 -6.60 0.94
C LYS A 37 26.71 -5.74 -0.17
N ARG A 38 27.38 -4.61 -0.44
CA ARG A 38 26.99 -3.72 -1.53
C ARG A 38 27.08 -4.42 -2.89
N PHE A 39 26.09 -4.16 -3.75
CA PHE A 39 26.18 -4.52 -5.18
C PHE A 39 27.28 -3.69 -5.85
N LEU A 40 28.17 -4.36 -6.56
CA LEU A 40 29.25 -3.74 -7.35
C LEU A 40 28.87 -3.75 -8.83
N THR A 41 29.06 -2.63 -9.50
CA THR A 41 28.89 -2.55 -10.95
C THR A 41 30.01 -3.30 -11.68
N ARG A 42 29.80 -3.61 -12.97
CA ARG A 42 30.84 -4.25 -13.78
C ARG A 42 32.11 -3.39 -13.90
N GLU A 43 31.95 -2.07 -13.90
CA GLU A 43 33.05 -1.11 -13.96
C GLU A 43 33.89 -1.13 -12.67
N GLU A 44 33.22 -1.14 -11.51
CA GLU A 44 33.86 -1.27 -10.21
C GLU A 44 34.61 -2.61 -10.06
N ILE A 45 34.01 -3.69 -10.54
CA ILE A 45 34.67 -5.02 -10.53
C ILE A 45 35.90 -5.05 -11.42
N ALA A 46 35.84 -4.39 -12.58
CA ALA A 46 36.96 -4.32 -13.50
C ALA A 46 38.12 -3.46 -12.97
N ASN A 47 37.85 -2.53 -12.07
CA ASN A 47 38.85 -1.65 -11.44
C ASN A 47 39.26 -2.17 -10.06
N GLU A 48 39.94 -3.31 -10.02
CA GLU A 48 40.29 -4.06 -8.80
C GLU A 48 41.01 -3.25 -7.70
N GLN A 49 41.61 -2.13 -8.03
CA GLN A 49 42.45 -1.33 -7.12
C GLN A 49 41.63 -0.36 -6.24
N ASP A 50 40.37 -0.11 -6.56
CA ASP A 50 39.60 0.95 -5.90
C ASP A 50 38.12 0.53 -5.60
N ILE A 51 37.94 -0.71 -5.17
CA ILE A 51 36.62 -1.21 -4.84
C ILE A 51 36.15 -0.61 -3.50
N ASN A 52 35.17 0.29 -3.56
CA ASN A 52 34.48 0.77 -2.37
C ASN A 52 33.64 -0.37 -1.76
N ARG A 53 34.07 -0.87 -0.60
CA ARG A 53 33.41 -1.95 0.14
C ARG A 53 32.57 -1.44 1.31
N THR A 54 32.23 -0.16 1.34
CA THR A 54 31.35 0.38 2.38
C THR A 54 30.00 -0.35 2.35
N PRO A 55 29.35 -0.51 3.51
CA PRO A 55 27.99 -1.05 3.57
C PRO A 55 27.01 -0.21 2.76
N ALA A 56 25.94 -0.83 2.29
CA ALA A 56 24.93 -0.21 1.45
C ALA A 56 23.64 0.08 2.23
N VAL A 57 22.96 1.17 1.86
CA VAL A 57 21.55 1.44 2.22
C VAL A 57 20.79 1.76 0.94
N GLY A 58 19.87 0.89 0.57
CA GLY A 58 19.11 1.07 -0.65
C GLY A 58 18.17 -0.06 -0.98
N PHE A 59 18.12 -0.47 -2.24
CA PHE A 59 17.18 -1.47 -2.73
C PHE A 59 17.87 -2.76 -3.16
N HIS A 60 17.18 -3.88 -2.96
CA HIS A 60 17.64 -5.17 -3.46
C HIS A 60 17.77 -5.18 -4.98
N VAL A 61 18.80 -5.85 -5.46
CA VAL A 61 18.97 -6.13 -6.89
C VAL A 61 18.00 -7.24 -7.29
N PRO A 62 17.19 -7.06 -8.34
CA PRO A 62 16.32 -8.13 -8.82
C PRO A 62 17.09 -9.42 -9.10
N GLY A 63 16.64 -10.53 -8.49
CA GLY A 63 17.28 -11.85 -8.62
C GLY A 63 18.51 -12.08 -7.74
N LEU A 64 18.98 -11.09 -6.98
CA LEU A 64 20.11 -11.21 -6.05
C LEU A 64 19.67 -10.79 -4.64
N PHE A 65 19.10 -11.72 -3.89
CA PHE A 65 18.45 -11.43 -2.60
C PHE A 65 19.40 -10.85 -1.53
N ASP A 66 20.71 -11.15 -1.62
CA ASP A 66 21.74 -10.73 -0.67
C ASP A 66 22.57 -9.51 -1.13
N LYS A 67 22.15 -8.84 -2.19
CA LYS A 67 22.83 -7.66 -2.72
C LYS A 67 21.92 -6.45 -2.73
N VAL A 68 22.44 -5.34 -2.22
CA VAL A 68 21.75 -4.05 -2.17
C VAL A 68 22.53 -3.02 -2.99
N ILE A 69 21.82 -2.31 -3.86
CA ILE A 69 22.32 -1.12 -4.53
C ILE A 69 22.38 0.01 -3.52
N ASP A 70 23.56 0.55 -3.29
CA ASP A 70 23.72 1.74 -2.44
C ASP A 70 23.19 2.97 -3.17
N ILE A 71 22.32 3.74 -2.52
CA ILE A 71 21.60 4.85 -3.15
C ILE A 71 21.92 6.14 -2.40
N GLU A 72 22.57 7.10 -3.04
CA GLU A 72 22.80 8.43 -2.48
C GLU A 72 21.59 9.34 -2.69
N LYS A 73 20.94 9.25 -3.87
CA LYS A 73 19.76 10.03 -4.21
C LYS A 73 18.68 9.18 -4.85
N CYS A 74 17.54 9.10 -4.21
CA CYS A 74 16.33 8.49 -4.74
C CYS A 74 15.39 9.58 -5.26
N TYR A 75 14.90 9.41 -6.49
CA TYR A 75 13.96 10.33 -7.13
C TYR A 75 12.50 9.90 -6.96
N LEU A 76 12.23 8.86 -6.19
CA LEU A 76 10.87 8.36 -6.00
C LEU A 76 10.13 9.05 -4.85
N GLN A 77 10.84 9.43 -3.79
CA GLN A 77 10.26 10.09 -2.60
C GLN A 77 10.93 11.44 -2.37
N ALA A 78 10.12 12.43 -1.98
CA ALA A 78 10.61 13.77 -1.66
C ALA A 78 11.43 13.78 -0.35
N GLU A 79 12.15 14.89 -0.11
CA GLU A 79 12.79 15.11 1.19
C GLU A 79 11.72 15.16 2.31
N PRO A 80 12.10 14.75 3.53
CA PRO A 80 13.47 14.49 4.01
C PRO A 80 13.99 13.05 3.76
N SER A 81 13.40 12.27 2.89
CA SER A 81 13.71 10.83 2.72
C SER A 81 15.19 10.56 2.41
N ASN A 82 15.78 11.28 1.46
CA ASN A 82 17.22 11.12 1.15
C ASN A 82 18.10 11.59 2.33
N GLY A 83 17.75 12.74 2.93
CA GLY A 83 18.46 13.28 4.08
C GLY A 83 18.50 12.29 5.24
N VAL A 84 17.36 11.75 5.63
CA VAL A 84 17.23 10.76 6.73
C VAL A 84 18.04 9.50 6.42
N ARG A 85 17.87 8.91 5.24
CA ARG A 85 18.59 7.69 4.85
C ARG A 85 20.11 7.89 4.88
N ASN A 86 20.59 8.96 4.26
CA ASN A 86 22.03 9.23 4.17
C ASN A 86 22.61 9.54 5.57
N PHE A 87 21.90 10.31 6.39
CA PHE A 87 22.30 10.59 7.75
C PHE A 87 22.44 9.31 8.59
N ILE A 88 21.46 8.41 8.54
CA ILE A 88 21.53 7.15 9.29
C ILE A 88 22.73 6.31 8.81
N ARG A 89 22.98 6.25 7.49
CA ARG A 89 24.13 5.55 6.92
C ARG A 89 25.46 6.14 7.44
N GLU A 90 25.61 7.46 7.39
CA GLU A 90 26.82 8.16 7.83
C GLU A 90 27.03 8.00 9.33
N TYR A 91 25.96 8.14 10.12
CA TYR A 91 26.00 7.92 11.56
C TYR A 91 26.46 6.48 11.88
N ALA A 92 25.86 5.50 11.22
CA ALA A 92 26.19 4.09 11.44
C ALA A 92 27.67 3.78 11.10
N ILE A 93 28.19 4.30 9.99
CA ILE A 93 29.60 4.13 9.62
C ILE A 93 30.52 4.80 10.66
N LYS A 94 30.19 6.03 11.08
CA LYS A 94 30.99 6.80 12.06
C LYS A 94 31.05 6.14 13.44
N HIS A 95 29.95 5.51 13.85
CA HIS A 95 29.81 4.85 15.14
C HIS A 95 30.04 3.34 15.10
N GLU A 96 30.53 2.83 13.95
CA GLU A 96 30.86 1.40 13.74
C GLU A 96 29.67 0.45 13.97
N LEU A 97 28.43 0.93 13.75
CA LEU A 97 27.22 0.10 13.85
C LEU A 97 27.20 -0.90 12.70
N SER A 98 26.92 -2.16 13.01
CA SER A 98 26.89 -3.22 12.00
C SER A 98 25.65 -3.13 11.09
N PHE A 99 25.88 -3.37 9.80
CA PHE A 99 24.81 -3.53 8.80
C PHE A 99 24.47 -5.02 8.68
N TYR A 100 23.20 -5.32 8.41
CA TYR A 100 22.70 -6.68 8.39
C TYR A 100 23.35 -7.53 7.29
N ASP A 101 23.84 -8.71 7.66
CA ASP A 101 24.21 -9.75 6.71
C ASP A 101 23.02 -10.66 6.46
N ILE A 102 22.45 -10.57 5.27
CA ILE A 102 21.22 -11.29 4.91
C ILE A 102 21.44 -12.81 4.84
N ARG A 103 22.68 -13.27 4.56
CA ARG A 103 22.99 -14.70 4.52
C ARG A 103 23.21 -15.30 5.91
N GLU A 104 23.99 -14.58 6.71
CA GLU A 104 24.35 -15.03 8.07
C GLU A 104 23.25 -14.70 9.08
N GLN A 105 22.29 -13.85 8.71
CA GLN A 105 21.16 -13.40 9.55
C GLN A 105 21.62 -12.69 10.83
N VAL A 106 22.65 -11.86 10.74
CA VAL A 106 23.25 -11.11 11.84
C VAL A 106 23.50 -9.68 11.44
N GLY A 107 23.50 -8.78 12.42
CA GLY A 107 23.79 -7.38 12.26
C GLY A 107 22.71 -6.48 12.86
N PHE A 108 23.10 -5.28 13.25
CA PHE A 108 22.27 -4.37 14.02
C PHE A 108 21.24 -3.61 13.15
N LEU A 109 21.67 -2.90 12.11
CA LEU A 109 20.76 -2.15 11.22
C LEU A 109 20.23 -3.05 10.12
N ARG A 110 18.89 -3.15 9.98
CA ARG A 110 18.26 -4.10 9.08
C ARG A 110 17.43 -3.44 7.97
N THR A 111 16.36 -2.70 8.31
CA THR A 111 15.54 -1.97 7.34
C THR A 111 15.19 -0.58 7.83
N LEU A 112 14.88 0.31 6.88
CA LEU A 112 14.43 1.67 7.12
C LEU A 112 13.19 1.94 6.29
N ILE A 113 12.08 2.22 6.96
CA ILE A 113 10.85 2.66 6.28
C ILE A 113 10.68 4.16 6.51
N ILE A 114 10.46 4.91 5.43
CA ILE A 114 10.14 6.32 5.50
C ILE A 114 8.78 6.53 4.84
N ARG A 115 7.86 7.16 5.58
CA ARG A 115 6.57 7.60 5.07
C ARG A 115 6.47 9.11 5.16
N THR A 116 6.01 9.72 4.10
CA THR A 116 5.62 11.13 4.04
C THR A 116 4.13 11.22 3.75
N SER A 117 3.48 12.28 4.11
CA SER A 117 2.06 12.48 3.83
C SER A 117 1.80 13.81 3.14
N SER A 118 0.60 13.95 2.54
CA SER A 118 0.14 15.21 1.94
C SER A 118 -0.05 16.32 2.96
N THR A 119 -0.17 15.99 4.26
CA THR A 119 -0.25 16.96 5.37
C THR A 119 1.12 17.48 5.80
N GLY A 120 2.22 16.97 5.22
CA GLY A 120 3.59 17.35 5.57
C GLY A 120 4.17 16.58 6.76
N GLU A 121 3.45 15.60 7.30
CA GLU A 121 3.95 14.75 8.38
C GLU A 121 4.88 13.67 7.85
N VAL A 122 5.86 13.28 8.67
CA VAL A 122 6.90 12.30 8.34
C VAL A 122 6.97 11.23 9.42
N MET A 123 6.87 9.96 9.01
CA MET A 123 7.09 8.79 9.85
C MET A 123 8.36 8.07 9.41
N VAL A 124 9.22 7.77 10.36
CA VAL A 124 10.44 6.98 10.17
C VAL A 124 10.38 5.75 11.06
N ILE A 125 10.62 4.57 10.50
CA ILE A 125 10.68 3.32 11.26
C ILE A 125 12.03 2.68 10.98
N VAL A 126 12.85 2.51 12.02
CA VAL A 126 14.13 1.82 11.94
C VAL A 126 13.96 0.40 12.48
N THR A 127 14.29 -0.60 11.69
CA THR A 127 14.31 -1.99 12.14
C THR A 127 15.72 -2.40 12.50
N PHE A 128 15.89 -2.89 13.71
CA PHE A 128 17.12 -3.46 14.22
C PHE A 128 17.06 -4.99 14.17
N GLY A 129 18.13 -5.65 13.79
CA GLY A 129 18.22 -7.12 13.73
C GLY A 129 18.53 -7.75 15.08
N GLU A 130 18.97 -6.98 16.05
CA GLU A 130 19.29 -7.40 17.41
C GLU A 130 19.06 -6.26 18.40
N GLU A 131 18.89 -6.59 19.69
CA GLU A 131 18.72 -5.59 20.74
C GLU A 131 20.10 -5.08 21.19
N ASN A 132 20.32 -3.78 21.03
CA ASN A 132 21.41 -3.02 21.64
C ASN A 132 20.86 -1.64 22.00
N ARG A 133 20.49 -1.48 23.25
CA ARG A 133 19.80 -0.29 23.73
C ARG A 133 20.64 0.98 23.58
N GLU A 134 21.93 0.92 23.88
CA GLU A 134 22.81 2.08 23.85
C GLU A 134 22.95 2.63 22.42
N ASP A 135 23.29 1.78 21.48
CA ASP A 135 23.43 2.13 20.07
C ASP A 135 22.09 2.57 19.45
N ARG A 136 20.99 1.86 19.79
CA ARG A 136 19.65 2.21 19.33
C ARG A 136 19.23 3.60 19.80
N GLU A 137 19.31 3.87 21.13
CA GLU A 137 18.93 5.17 21.68
C GLU A 137 19.87 6.27 21.17
N GLY A 138 21.15 5.99 21.01
CA GLY A 138 22.11 6.92 20.43
C GLY A 138 21.72 7.35 19.01
N LEU A 139 21.42 6.40 18.13
CA LEU A 139 21.00 6.68 16.76
C LEU A 139 19.64 7.40 16.73
N LEU A 140 18.63 6.90 17.45
CA LEU A 140 17.29 7.49 17.42
C LEU A 140 17.28 8.92 17.96
N ASN A 141 18.03 9.22 19.03
CA ASN A 141 18.19 10.59 19.53
C ASN A 141 18.90 11.50 18.52
N ALA A 142 19.91 11.00 17.82
CA ALA A 142 20.60 11.75 16.76
C ALA A 142 19.65 12.08 15.60
N ILE A 143 18.76 11.15 15.20
CA ILE A 143 17.72 11.39 14.18
C ILE A 143 16.78 12.51 14.63
N VAL A 144 16.26 12.46 15.87
CA VAL A 144 15.36 13.51 16.44
C VAL A 144 16.03 14.88 16.40
N GLN A 145 17.31 14.95 16.75
CA GLN A 145 18.05 16.21 16.78
C GLN A 145 18.31 16.79 15.37
N GLN A 146 18.58 15.91 14.41
CA GLN A 146 18.92 16.31 13.05
C GLN A 146 17.69 16.66 12.20
N PHE A 147 16.55 16.00 12.45
CA PHE A 147 15.32 16.11 11.66
C PHE A 147 14.11 16.43 12.55
N PRO A 148 14.00 17.67 13.06
CA PRO A 148 12.89 18.07 13.93
C PRO A 148 11.52 18.03 13.25
N GLU A 149 11.47 17.93 11.92
CA GLU A 149 10.25 17.76 11.13
C GLU A 149 9.67 16.33 11.18
N ILE A 150 10.40 15.34 11.69
CA ILE A 150 9.88 13.99 11.88
C ILE A 150 8.81 14.01 12.98
N THR A 151 7.57 13.73 12.59
CA THR A 151 6.42 13.73 13.49
C THR A 151 6.19 12.39 14.19
N SER A 152 6.78 11.33 13.67
CA SER A 152 6.65 9.94 14.15
C SER A 152 7.96 9.19 13.91
N LEU A 153 8.73 8.95 14.98
CA LEU A 153 9.93 8.12 14.94
C LEU A 153 9.68 6.83 15.73
N MET A 154 9.77 5.72 15.04
CA MET A 154 9.50 4.40 15.58
C MET A 154 10.66 3.44 15.35
N TYR A 155 10.66 2.34 16.08
CA TYR A 155 11.59 1.26 15.83
C TYR A 155 10.96 -0.11 16.05
N VAL A 156 11.61 -1.12 15.50
CA VAL A 156 11.29 -2.54 15.64
C VAL A 156 12.57 -3.31 15.94
N ILE A 157 12.50 -4.28 16.84
CA ILE A 157 13.53 -5.30 17.00
C ILE A 157 13.03 -6.55 16.27
N ASN A 158 13.66 -6.90 15.16
CA ASN A 158 13.26 -8.04 14.34
C ASN A 158 14.40 -9.04 14.21
N GLU A 159 14.41 -10.01 15.10
CA GLU A 159 15.38 -11.11 15.14
C GLU A 159 14.96 -12.31 14.26
N LYS A 160 13.81 -12.21 13.55
CA LYS A 160 13.32 -13.27 12.67
C LYS A 160 14.09 -13.31 11.34
N MET A 161 13.94 -14.41 10.61
CA MET A 161 14.58 -14.60 9.31
C MET A 161 14.02 -13.70 8.21
N ASN A 162 12.76 -13.26 8.31
CA ASN A 162 12.11 -12.40 7.30
C ASN A 162 12.06 -10.93 7.75
N ASP A 163 11.84 -10.02 6.79
CA ASP A 163 11.85 -8.57 7.02
C ASP A 163 10.49 -8.01 7.42
N THR A 164 9.43 -8.84 7.45
CA THR A 164 8.10 -8.34 7.77
C THR A 164 8.01 -7.82 9.20
N ILE A 165 7.37 -6.67 9.36
CA ILE A 165 7.09 -6.06 10.67
C ILE A 165 5.62 -6.22 11.09
N THR A 166 4.78 -6.86 10.27
CA THR A 166 3.33 -6.96 10.51
C THR A 166 2.99 -7.68 11.81
N ASP A 167 3.76 -8.70 12.17
CA ASP A 167 3.64 -9.50 13.39
C ASP A 167 4.63 -9.11 14.50
N GLN A 168 5.34 -7.97 14.35
CA GLN A 168 6.27 -7.44 15.33
C GLN A 168 5.64 -6.29 16.11
N GLU A 169 6.14 -6.03 17.31
CA GLU A 169 5.83 -4.81 18.04
C GLU A 169 6.56 -3.63 17.40
N VAL A 170 5.83 -2.57 17.06
CA VAL A 170 6.39 -1.31 16.60
C VAL A 170 6.31 -0.31 17.74
N ILE A 171 7.45 0.15 18.21
CA ILE A 171 7.57 0.99 19.40
C ILE A 171 7.76 2.44 18.95
N CYS A 172 6.88 3.32 19.42
CA CYS A 172 7.02 4.77 19.22
C CYS A 172 8.10 5.30 20.14
N PHE A 173 9.19 5.81 19.57
CA PHE A 173 10.30 6.41 20.29
C PHE A 173 10.10 7.92 20.53
N HIS A 174 9.61 8.62 19.49
CA HIS A 174 9.38 10.07 19.56
C HIS A 174 8.18 10.48 18.72
N GLY A 175 7.41 11.45 19.21
CA GLY A 175 6.25 12.00 18.53
C GLY A 175 5.01 11.12 18.62
N ASN A 176 4.28 10.99 17.52
CA ASN A 176 3.03 10.23 17.44
C ASN A 176 3.26 8.79 16.95
N ASP A 177 2.33 7.90 17.26
CA ASP A 177 2.31 6.52 16.74
C ASP A 177 1.70 6.40 15.32
N HIS A 178 1.43 7.52 14.68
CA HIS A 178 0.81 7.60 13.35
C HIS A 178 1.13 8.93 12.68
N ILE A 179 0.79 9.02 11.39
CA ILE A 179 0.68 10.24 10.60
C ILE A 179 -0.71 10.33 10.00
N PHE A 180 -1.07 11.50 9.49
CA PHE A 180 -2.33 11.69 8.78
C PHE A 180 -2.08 11.91 7.29
N GLU A 181 -2.92 11.28 6.47
CA GLU A 181 -3.04 11.57 5.05
C GLU A 181 -4.36 12.28 4.81
N GLN A 182 -4.44 13.14 3.78
CA GLN A 182 -5.65 13.86 3.44
C GLN A 182 -6.05 13.60 1.98
N MET A 183 -7.35 13.36 1.77
CA MET A 183 -7.94 13.20 0.45
C MET A 183 -9.27 13.97 0.41
N GLU A 184 -9.36 15.01 -0.44
CA GLU A 184 -10.40 16.03 -0.35
C GLU A 184 -10.42 16.64 1.08
N ASP A 185 -11.57 16.59 1.75
CA ASP A 185 -11.74 17.00 3.14
C ASP A 185 -11.64 15.86 4.16
N LEU A 186 -11.37 14.64 3.68
CA LEU A 186 -11.22 13.46 4.52
C LEU A 186 -9.79 13.30 5.01
N LYS A 187 -9.64 12.97 6.30
CA LYS A 187 -8.37 12.62 6.91
C LYS A 187 -8.32 11.12 7.22
N PHE A 188 -7.18 10.52 6.95
CA PHE A 188 -6.93 9.11 7.21
C PHE A 188 -5.74 8.95 8.16
N LYS A 189 -5.97 8.29 9.29
CA LYS A 189 -4.91 7.88 10.20
C LYS A 189 -4.13 6.74 9.57
N ILE A 190 -2.81 6.91 9.45
CA ILE A 190 -1.88 5.94 8.88
C ILE A 190 -0.90 5.51 9.97
N GLY A 191 -1.07 4.31 10.46
CA GLY A 191 -0.13 3.67 11.38
C GLY A 191 1.07 3.05 10.64
N PRO A 192 2.06 2.56 11.38
CA PRO A 192 3.28 1.96 10.81
C PRO A 192 2.98 0.74 9.92
N LYS A 193 1.96 -0.02 10.25
CA LYS A 193 1.55 -1.25 9.54
C LYS A 193 0.37 -1.03 8.56
N SER A 194 -0.29 0.15 8.62
CA SER A 194 -1.45 0.42 7.78
C SER A 194 -1.08 0.43 6.30
N PHE A 195 -1.91 -0.23 5.49
CA PHE A 195 -1.83 -0.07 4.04
C PHE A 195 -2.46 1.27 3.64
N TYR A 196 -1.76 2.00 2.81
CA TYR A 196 -2.26 3.17 2.07
C TYR A 196 -1.55 3.23 0.73
N GLN A 197 -2.24 3.66 -0.33
CA GLN A 197 -1.66 3.75 -1.67
C GLN A 197 -0.43 4.65 -1.66
N THR A 198 0.68 4.15 -2.22
CA THR A 198 2.00 4.82 -2.08
C THR A 198 2.22 5.99 -3.01
N ASN A 199 1.25 6.34 -3.85
CA ASN A 199 1.16 7.58 -4.61
C ASN A 199 -0.17 8.26 -4.26
N SER A 200 -0.17 9.21 -3.33
CA SER A 200 -1.38 9.84 -2.79
C SER A 200 -2.17 10.59 -3.86
N GLU A 201 -1.49 11.29 -4.78
CA GLU A 201 -2.12 12.08 -5.84
C GLU A 201 -2.84 11.17 -6.86
N GLN A 202 -2.20 10.08 -7.28
CA GLN A 202 -2.84 9.11 -8.17
C GLN A 202 -3.88 8.24 -7.46
N ALA A 203 -3.73 7.98 -6.16
CA ALA A 203 -4.77 7.32 -5.36
C ALA A 203 -6.07 8.11 -5.38
N TYR A 204 -5.98 9.45 -5.28
CA TYR A 204 -7.15 10.31 -5.44
C TYR A 204 -7.80 10.14 -6.82
N ASN A 205 -7.02 10.18 -7.90
CA ASN A 205 -7.54 10.01 -9.26
C ASN A 205 -8.18 8.62 -9.44
N LEU A 206 -7.57 7.57 -8.89
CA LEU A 206 -8.09 6.20 -8.91
C LEU A 206 -9.44 6.13 -8.19
N TYR A 207 -9.53 6.66 -6.97
CA TYR A 207 -10.75 6.60 -6.16
C TYR A 207 -11.83 7.54 -6.64
N ALA A 208 -11.47 8.73 -7.14
CA ALA A 208 -12.42 9.64 -7.78
C ALA A 208 -13.09 8.99 -9.01
N LYS A 209 -12.29 8.29 -9.84
CA LYS A 209 -12.82 7.55 -10.99
C LYS A 209 -13.65 6.34 -10.56
N THR A 210 -13.25 5.63 -9.51
CA THR A 210 -14.02 4.54 -8.91
C THR A 210 -15.38 5.04 -8.42
N ARG A 211 -15.42 6.18 -7.69
CA ARG A 211 -16.65 6.82 -7.22
C ARG A 211 -17.54 7.28 -8.40
N GLU A 212 -16.95 7.88 -9.43
CA GLU A 212 -17.66 8.28 -10.65
C GLU A 212 -18.33 7.08 -11.31
N LEU A 213 -17.59 5.99 -11.53
CA LEU A 213 -18.11 4.78 -12.17
C LEU A 213 -19.13 4.03 -11.31
N ALA A 214 -19.03 4.12 -9.98
CA ALA A 214 -20.04 3.58 -9.08
C ALA A 214 -21.40 4.28 -9.25
N GLY A 215 -21.45 5.53 -9.72
CA GLY A 215 -22.68 6.24 -10.08
C GLY A 215 -23.66 6.35 -8.91
N LEU A 216 -23.18 6.65 -7.71
CA LEU A 216 -23.97 6.68 -6.48
C LEU A 216 -24.84 7.93 -6.42
N THR A 217 -26.09 7.79 -5.99
CA THR A 217 -27.12 8.84 -5.88
C THR A 217 -27.50 9.20 -4.45
N GLY A 218 -26.96 8.48 -3.47
CA GLY A 218 -27.27 8.63 -2.04
C GLY A 218 -28.26 7.59 -1.51
N ASN A 219 -28.77 6.71 -2.37
CA ASN A 219 -29.79 5.71 -1.99
C ASN A 219 -29.24 4.29 -1.95
N GLU A 220 -28.04 4.08 -2.46
CA GLU A 220 -27.46 2.76 -2.64
C GLU A 220 -26.87 2.19 -1.35
N THR A 221 -27.04 0.89 -1.15
CA THR A 221 -26.23 0.06 -0.26
C THR A 221 -25.00 -0.40 -1.04
N VAL A 222 -23.82 0.03 -0.60
CA VAL A 222 -22.54 -0.29 -1.20
C VAL A 222 -21.80 -1.31 -0.34
N TYR A 223 -21.27 -2.37 -0.96
CA TYR A 223 -20.29 -3.25 -0.33
C TYR A 223 -18.90 -2.93 -0.86
N ASP A 224 -17.97 -2.61 0.03
CA ASP A 224 -16.55 -2.39 -0.26
C ASP A 224 -15.76 -3.62 0.19
N LEU A 225 -15.42 -4.46 -0.78
CA LEU A 225 -14.72 -5.72 -0.54
C LEU A 225 -13.20 -5.49 -0.60
N TYR A 226 -12.47 -6.05 0.36
CA TYR A 226 -11.04 -5.79 0.60
C TYR A 226 -10.80 -4.33 1.00
N THR A 227 -11.63 -3.85 1.93
CA THR A 227 -11.73 -2.41 2.27
C THR A 227 -10.45 -1.82 2.90
N GLY A 228 -9.51 -2.66 3.37
CA GLY A 228 -8.31 -2.23 4.06
C GLY A 228 -8.62 -1.33 5.25
N THR A 229 -7.99 -0.17 5.32
CA THR A 229 -8.23 0.86 6.35
C THR A 229 -9.49 1.71 6.08
N GLY A 230 -10.38 1.21 5.23
CA GLY A 230 -11.65 1.86 4.89
C GLY A 230 -11.52 3.10 4.00
N THR A 231 -10.45 3.21 3.22
CA THR A 231 -10.20 4.41 2.41
C THR A 231 -11.30 4.61 1.35
N ILE A 232 -11.59 3.58 0.54
CA ILE A 232 -12.64 3.66 -0.49
C ILE A 232 -14.01 3.79 0.18
N ALA A 233 -14.29 2.97 1.20
CA ALA A 233 -15.56 3.01 1.92
C ALA A 233 -15.91 4.42 2.44
N ASN A 234 -14.96 5.07 3.12
CA ASN A 234 -15.14 6.42 3.62
C ASN A 234 -15.23 7.46 2.51
N PHE A 235 -14.46 7.27 1.43
CA PHE A 235 -14.46 8.18 0.29
C PHE A 235 -15.78 8.22 -0.47
N VAL A 236 -16.51 7.09 -0.53
CA VAL A 236 -17.81 7.01 -1.22
C VAL A 236 -19.00 7.16 -0.26
N ALA A 237 -18.80 7.13 1.05
CA ALA A 237 -19.86 7.09 2.05
C ALA A 237 -20.88 8.24 1.94
N ARG A 238 -20.40 9.46 1.61
CA ARG A 238 -21.29 10.64 1.45
C ARG A 238 -22.23 10.55 0.26
N ASN A 239 -21.92 9.66 -0.68
CA ASN A 239 -22.70 9.46 -1.90
C ASN A 239 -23.56 8.19 -1.82
N ALA A 240 -23.59 7.49 -0.69
CA ALA A 240 -24.31 6.24 -0.49
C ALA A 240 -25.27 6.34 0.72
N GLN A 241 -26.32 5.53 0.72
CA GLN A 241 -27.17 5.37 1.89
C GLN A 241 -26.41 4.65 3.01
N LYS A 242 -25.67 3.60 2.65
CA LYS A 242 -24.91 2.76 3.57
C LYS A 242 -23.72 2.14 2.86
N VAL A 243 -22.58 2.06 3.53
CA VAL A 243 -21.40 1.35 3.04
C VAL A 243 -21.02 0.26 4.02
N ILE A 244 -20.79 -0.95 3.52
CA ILE A 244 -20.35 -2.10 4.31
C ILE A 244 -18.97 -2.51 3.80
N GLY A 245 -17.95 -2.34 4.64
CA GLY A 245 -16.58 -2.74 4.36
C GLY A 245 -16.26 -4.12 4.95
N ILE A 246 -15.58 -4.97 4.19
CA ILE A 246 -15.12 -6.29 4.64
C ILE A 246 -13.62 -6.40 4.36
N GLU A 247 -12.86 -6.83 5.38
CA GLU A 247 -11.40 -6.96 5.32
C GLU A 247 -10.94 -8.16 6.17
N TYR A 248 -9.91 -8.85 5.68
CA TYR A 248 -9.35 -10.00 6.39
C TYR A 248 -8.59 -9.61 7.66
N VAL A 249 -7.89 -8.46 7.64
CA VAL A 249 -6.99 -8.00 8.71
C VAL A 249 -7.77 -7.23 9.78
N PRO A 250 -7.92 -7.75 11.02
CA PRO A 250 -8.71 -7.09 12.06
C PRO A 250 -8.21 -5.69 12.43
N GLU A 251 -6.89 -5.48 12.44
CA GLU A 251 -6.26 -4.19 12.75
C GLU A 251 -6.62 -3.13 11.70
N ALA A 252 -6.72 -3.51 10.43
CA ALA A 252 -7.16 -2.61 9.36
C ALA A 252 -8.62 -2.21 9.54
N ILE A 253 -9.48 -3.10 10.03
CA ILE A 253 -10.88 -2.78 10.37
C ILE A 253 -10.97 -1.78 11.53
N GLU A 254 -10.12 -1.90 12.55
CA GLU A 254 -10.07 -0.89 13.62
C GLU A 254 -9.63 0.47 13.08
N ASP A 255 -8.62 0.51 12.22
CA ASP A 255 -8.22 1.74 11.52
C ASP A 255 -9.38 2.30 10.67
N ALA A 256 -10.14 1.45 9.96
CA ALA A 256 -11.29 1.88 9.17
C ALA A 256 -12.39 2.54 10.02
N LYS A 257 -12.68 1.99 11.19
CA LYS A 257 -13.62 2.57 12.17
C LYS A 257 -13.14 3.92 12.71
N ILE A 258 -11.84 4.01 13.05
CA ILE A 258 -11.21 5.25 13.49
C ILE A 258 -11.31 6.31 12.40
N ASN A 259 -11.02 5.94 11.15
CA ASN A 259 -11.10 6.83 10.00
C ASN A 259 -12.53 7.33 9.74
N SER A 260 -13.54 6.48 9.91
CA SER A 260 -14.94 6.92 9.82
C SER A 260 -15.30 7.91 10.92
N ALA A 261 -14.94 7.61 12.16
CA ALA A 261 -15.22 8.50 13.31
C ALA A 261 -14.50 9.85 13.16
N LEU A 262 -13.23 9.84 12.73
CA LEU A 262 -12.43 11.03 12.48
C LEU A 262 -13.08 11.99 11.47
N ASN A 263 -13.79 11.44 10.49
CA ASN A 263 -14.44 12.18 9.42
C ASN A 263 -15.95 12.40 9.66
N ASN A 264 -16.47 12.10 10.84
CA ASN A 264 -17.90 12.17 11.18
C ASN A 264 -18.78 11.40 10.18
N ILE A 265 -18.30 10.24 9.70
CA ILE A 265 -19.05 9.34 8.81
C ILE A 265 -19.75 8.30 9.68
N HIS A 266 -21.10 8.22 9.57
CA HIS A 266 -21.93 7.39 10.42
C HIS A 266 -22.68 6.28 9.66
N ASN A 267 -22.57 6.26 8.34
CA ASN A 267 -23.24 5.30 7.46
C ASN A 267 -22.32 4.19 6.94
N THR A 268 -21.13 4.02 7.56
CA THR A 268 -20.21 2.93 7.29
C THR A 268 -20.26 1.87 8.40
N VAL A 269 -20.15 0.61 8.04
CA VAL A 269 -20.03 -0.52 8.96
C VAL A 269 -18.95 -1.46 8.46
N PHE A 270 -18.07 -1.94 9.36
CA PHE A 270 -16.91 -2.75 8.98
C PHE A 270 -16.89 -4.11 9.66
N TYR A 271 -16.48 -5.14 8.92
CA TYR A 271 -16.41 -6.52 9.36
C TYR A 271 -15.04 -7.12 9.07
N ALA A 272 -14.41 -7.71 10.10
CA ALA A 272 -13.16 -8.44 9.96
C ALA A 272 -13.44 -9.92 9.65
N GLY A 273 -12.75 -10.47 8.68
CA GLY A 273 -12.79 -11.90 8.35
C GLY A 273 -12.43 -12.19 6.90
N ASP A 274 -12.21 -13.48 6.63
CA ASP A 274 -11.98 -13.93 5.25
C ASP A 274 -13.23 -13.66 4.40
N MET A 275 -13.03 -13.04 3.26
CA MET A 275 -14.10 -12.61 2.36
C MET A 275 -15.05 -13.76 2.01
N LYS A 276 -14.50 -14.96 1.73
CA LYS A 276 -15.29 -16.15 1.38
C LYS A 276 -16.16 -16.66 2.53
N ASP A 277 -15.77 -16.39 3.79
CA ASP A 277 -16.50 -16.85 4.98
C ASP A 277 -17.51 -15.81 5.45
N VAL A 278 -17.15 -14.52 5.37
CA VAL A 278 -18.01 -13.41 5.81
C VAL A 278 -19.10 -13.11 4.78
N LEU A 279 -18.74 -12.96 3.50
CA LEU A 279 -19.69 -12.63 2.43
C LEU A 279 -20.49 -13.87 2.03
N ASN A 280 -21.61 -14.10 2.68
CA ASN A 280 -22.51 -15.21 2.42
C ASN A 280 -23.97 -14.75 2.40
N GLU A 281 -24.91 -15.65 2.08
CA GLU A 281 -26.33 -15.33 1.97
C GLU A 281 -26.94 -14.82 3.29
N GLU A 282 -26.46 -15.31 4.43
CA GLU A 282 -26.93 -14.85 5.74
C GLU A 282 -26.46 -13.42 6.01
N PHE A 283 -25.21 -13.11 5.67
CA PHE A 283 -24.66 -11.77 5.77
C PHE A 283 -25.47 -10.77 4.92
N ILE A 284 -25.74 -11.13 3.65
CA ILE A 284 -26.54 -10.30 2.75
C ILE A 284 -27.96 -10.09 3.29
N ARG A 285 -28.61 -11.15 3.79
CA ARG A 285 -29.94 -11.05 4.40
C ARG A 285 -29.96 -10.14 5.62
N ARG A 286 -28.90 -10.17 6.44
CA ARG A 286 -28.77 -9.37 7.65
C ARG A 286 -28.47 -7.90 7.37
N HIS A 287 -27.64 -7.61 6.38
CA HIS A 287 -27.12 -6.27 6.13
C HIS A 287 -27.79 -5.53 4.99
N GLY A 288 -28.60 -6.22 4.20
CA GLY A 288 -29.27 -5.73 3.00
C GLY A 288 -28.53 -6.16 1.73
N HIS A 289 -29.29 -6.24 0.67
CA HIS A 289 -28.77 -6.55 -0.68
C HIS A 289 -27.87 -5.39 -1.16
N PRO A 290 -26.67 -5.64 -1.70
CA PRO A 290 -25.85 -4.58 -2.27
C PRO A 290 -26.43 -4.12 -3.61
N ASP A 291 -26.62 -2.82 -3.78
CA ASP A 291 -26.92 -2.22 -5.10
C ASP A 291 -25.63 -2.08 -5.92
N VAL A 292 -24.52 -1.78 -5.25
CA VAL A 292 -23.20 -1.64 -5.84
C VAL A 292 -22.17 -2.40 -5.01
N ILE A 293 -21.29 -3.13 -5.68
CA ILE A 293 -20.08 -3.69 -5.08
C ILE A 293 -18.87 -2.96 -5.65
N ILE A 294 -18.00 -2.46 -4.78
CA ILE A 294 -16.66 -1.99 -5.11
C ILE A 294 -15.70 -3.04 -4.58
N THR A 295 -14.73 -3.46 -5.37
CA THR A 295 -13.75 -4.47 -4.97
C THR A 295 -12.36 -4.09 -5.45
N ASP A 296 -11.37 -4.18 -4.53
CA ASP A 296 -9.94 -3.93 -4.81
C ASP A 296 -9.10 -5.08 -4.21
N PRO A 297 -9.18 -6.28 -4.80
CA PRO A 297 -8.54 -7.47 -4.26
C PRO A 297 -7.01 -7.44 -4.43
N PRO A 298 -6.27 -8.29 -3.69
CA PRO A 298 -4.83 -8.43 -3.85
C PRO A 298 -4.45 -8.92 -5.26
N ARG A 299 -3.15 -8.90 -5.59
CA ARG A 299 -2.61 -9.28 -6.92
C ARG A 299 -3.06 -10.64 -7.44
N ALA A 300 -3.44 -11.56 -6.56
CA ALA A 300 -3.98 -12.87 -6.93
C ALA A 300 -5.40 -12.83 -7.52
N GLY A 301 -6.08 -11.68 -7.42
CA GLY A 301 -7.49 -11.53 -7.76
C GLY A 301 -8.40 -12.10 -6.67
N MET A 302 -9.68 -12.26 -6.98
CA MET A 302 -10.67 -12.82 -6.06
C MET A 302 -10.61 -14.35 -6.04
N HIS A 303 -10.91 -14.93 -4.87
CA HIS A 303 -11.18 -16.37 -4.78
C HIS A 303 -12.49 -16.69 -5.52
N LYS A 304 -12.56 -17.88 -6.13
CA LYS A 304 -13.78 -18.28 -6.89
C LYS A 304 -15.05 -18.19 -6.04
N ASP A 305 -15.00 -18.59 -4.78
CA ASP A 305 -16.17 -18.55 -3.88
C ASP A 305 -16.67 -17.13 -3.63
N VAL A 306 -15.76 -16.14 -3.63
CA VAL A 306 -16.13 -14.73 -3.53
C VAL A 306 -16.85 -14.28 -4.79
N VAL A 307 -16.33 -14.64 -5.97
CA VAL A 307 -16.98 -14.36 -7.25
C VAL A 307 -18.38 -15.01 -7.29
N ASP A 308 -18.50 -16.28 -6.92
CA ASP A 308 -19.77 -17.00 -6.89
C ASP A 308 -20.78 -16.32 -5.93
N THR A 309 -20.30 -15.79 -4.80
CA THR A 309 -21.18 -15.07 -3.86
C THR A 309 -21.60 -13.70 -4.40
N ILE A 310 -20.70 -12.98 -5.08
CA ILE A 310 -21.05 -11.72 -5.77
C ILE A 310 -22.13 -11.97 -6.83
N LEU A 311 -21.99 -13.03 -7.62
CA LEU A 311 -22.99 -13.42 -8.62
C LEU A 311 -24.35 -13.74 -8.00
N LYS A 312 -24.37 -14.44 -6.87
CA LYS A 312 -25.61 -14.73 -6.12
C LYS A 312 -26.22 -13.47 -5.49
N ALA A 313 -25.37 -12.57 -4.97
CA ALA A 313 -25.84 -11.29 -4.46
C ALA A 313 -26.41 -10.42 -5.59
N ALA A 314 -26.01 -10.63 -6.82
CA ALA A 314 -26.53 -10.00 -8.03
C ALA A 314 -26.67 -8.46 -7.93
N PRO A 315 -25.61 -7.68 -7.50
CA PRO A 315 -25.71 -6.23 -7.47
C PRO A 315 -25.98 -5.66 -8.85
N ASP A 316 -26.59 -4.49 -8.94
CA ASP A 316 -26.85 -3.86 -10.23
C ASP A 316 -25.54 -3.43 -10.92
N ARG A 317 -24.51 -3.06 -10.13
CA ARG A 317 -23.21 -2.62 -10.62
C ARG A 317 -22.07 -3.20 -9.78
N ILE A 318 -20.96 -3.48 -10.46
CA ILE A 318 -19.69 -3.83 -9.81
C ILE A 318 -18.60 -2.90 -10.35
N VAL A 319 -17.85 -2.26 -9.47
CA VAL A 319 -16.64 -1.51 -9.81
C VAL A 319 -15.43 -2.31 -9.32
N TYR A 320 -14.70 -2.88 -10.25
CA TYR A 320 -13.55 -3.75 -9.97
C TYR A 320 -12.24 -2.99 -10.23
N VAL A 321 -11.54 -2.62 -9.15
CA VAL A 321 -10.19 -2.05 -9.17
C VAL A 321 -9.17 -3.16 -9.06
N SER A 322 -8.09 -3.14 -9.84
CA SER A 322 -7.06 -4.18 -9.78
C SER A 322 -5.69 -3.68 -10.23
N CYS A 323 -4.65 -4.04 -9.48
CA CYS A 323 -3.25 -3.86 -9.86
C CYS A 323 -2.72 -4.96 -10.80
N ASN A 324 -3.53 -5.96 -11.15
CA ASN A 324 -3.16 -7.07 -12.03
C ASN A 324 -4.28 -7.38 -13.04
N SER A 325 -4.14 -6.83 -14.23
CA SER A 325 -5.12 -7.00 -15.31
C SER A 325 -5.30 -8.45 -15.79
N ALA A 326 -4.37 -9.36 -15.52
CA ALA A 326 -4.49 -10.76 -15.90
C ALA A 326 -5.43 -11.54 -14.96
N THR A 327 -5.27 -11.33 -13.64
CA THR A 327 -6.18 -11.93 -12.64
C THR A 327 -7.56 -11.28 -12.69
N GLN A 328 -7.63 -9.97 -12.92
CA GLN A 328 -8.89 -9.29 -13.18
C GLN A 328 -9.62 -9.88 -14.39
N ALA A 329 -8.91 -10.11 -15.49
CA ALA A 329 -9.47 -10.73 -16.71
C ALA A 329 -10.03 -12.14 -16.44
N ARG A 330 -9.32 -12.95 -15.65
CA ARG A 330 -9.80 -14.27 -15.20
C ARG A 330 -11.12 -14.17 -14.44
N ASP A 331 -11.19 -13.24 -13.49
CA ASP A 331 -12.38 -13.07 -12.66
C ASP A 331 -13.56 -12.53 -13.48
N LEU A 332 -13.31 -11.61 -14.41
CA LEU A 332 -14.31 -11.10 -15.35
C LEU A 332 -14.88 -12.20 -16.24
N ALA A 333 -14.05 -13.15 -16.69
CA ALA A 333 -14.53 -14.30 -17.45
C ALA A 333 -15.55 -15.15 -16.69
N LEU A 334 -15.42 -15.25 -15.37
CA LEU A 334 -16.38 -15.95 -14.51
C LEU A 334 -17.70 -15.17 -14.36
N MET A 335 -17.67 -13.85 -14.53
CA MET A 335 -18.83 -12.98 -14.38
C MET A 335 -19.57 -12.69 -15.71
N ASP A 336 -18.98 -13.00 -16.86
CA ASP A 336 -19.46 -12.54 -18.17
C ASP A 336 -20.86 -13.07 -18.55
N THR A 337 -21.31 -14.18 -17.94
CA THR A 337 -22.68 -14.68 -18.12
C THR A 337 -23.73 -13.72 -17.56
N ASP A 338 -23.47 -13.14 -16.40
CA ASP A 338 -24.43 -12.35 -15.63
C ASP A 338 -24.18 -10.84 -15.74
N TYR A 339 -22.94 -10.45 -16.10
CA TYR A 339 -22.51 -9.04 -16.13
C TYR A 339 -21.90 -8.70 -17.49
N LYS A 340 -22.02 -7.41 -17.84
CA LYS A 340 -21.43 -6.82 -19.02
C LYS A 340 -20.45 -5.73 -18.65
N VAL A 341 -19.26 -5.73 -19.28
CA VAL A 341 -18.28 -4.66 -19.12
C VAL A 341 -18.79 -3.39 -19.80
N MET A 342 -19.00 -2.33 -19.04
CA MET A 342 -19.51 -1.04 -19.52
C MET A 342 -18.42 0.00 -19.72
N ALA A 343 -17.39 0.00 -18.88
CA ALA A 343 -16.27 0.91 -18.98
C ALA A 343 -14.99 0.27 -18.46
N VAL A 344 -13.86 0.68 -19.03
CA VAL A 344 -12.52 0.29 -18.61
C VAL A 344 -11.67 1.55 -18.51
N GLN A 345 -11.04 1.75 -17.38
CA GLN A 345 -10.15 2.89 -17.12
C GLN A 345 -8.84 2.40 -16.51
N ALA A 346 -7.75 2.56 -17.23
CA ALA A 346 -6.41 2.36 -16.69
C ALA A 346 -5.89 3.63 -16.01
N VAL A 347 -5.09 3.46 -14.93
CA VAL A 347 -4.47 4.55 -14.17
C VAL A 347 -2.99 4.24 -13.98
N ASP A 348 -2.11 5.15 -14.39
CA ASP A 348 -0.66 5.04 -14.16
C ASP A 348 -0.33 5.46 -12.73
N MET A 349 -0.39 4.50 -11.81
CA MET A 349 -0.09 4.71 -10.38
C MET A 349 1.41 4.86 -10.10
N PHE A 350 2.26 4.21 -10.90
CA PHE A 350 3.68 4.06 -10.62
C PHE A 350 4.54 4.31 -11.85
N PRO A 351 4.71 5.58 -12.27
CA PRO A 351 5.59 5.94 -13.38
C PRO A 351 6.96 5.27 -13.31
N HIS A 352 7.53 4.96 -14.47
CA HIS A 352 8.78 4.20 -14.65
C HIS A 352 8.71 2.73 -14.21
N THR A 353 7.52 2.19 -13.98
CA THR A 353 7.30 0.75 -13.72
C THR A 353 6.31 0.18 -14.74
N HIS A 354 6.18 -1.16 -14.76
CA HIS A 354 5.17 -1.83 -15.58
C HIS A 354 3.81 -1.98 -14.86
N HIS A 355 3.69 -1.46 -13.65
CA HIS A 355 2.48 -1.59 -12.85
C HIS A 355 1.44 -0.54 -13.26
N VAL A 356 0.25 -1.01 -13.58
CA VAL A 356 -0.91 -0.20 -13.96
C VAL A 356 -2.10 -0.66 -13.12
N GLU A 357 -2.79 0.27 -12.50
CA GLU A 357 -4.10 0.00 -11.92
C GLU A 357 -5.17 0.06 -13.01
N ASN A 358 -6.17 -0.80 -12.93
CA ASN A 358 -7.24 -0.85 -13.90
C ASN A 358 -8.59 -0.92 -13.21
N ILE A 359 -9.51 -0.05 -13.59
CA ILE A 359 -10.88 0.00 -13.08
C ILE A 359 -11.80 -0.54 -14.17
N VAL A 360 -12.67 -1.47 -13.83
CA VAL A 360 -13.70 -2.00 -14.73
C VAL A 360 -15.07 -1.81 -14.09
N LEU A 361 -15.97 -1.16 -14.83
CA LEU A 361 -17.37 -1.08 -14.46
C LEU A 361 -18.13 -2.21 -15.14
N LEU A 362 -18.89 -2.96 -14.38
CA LEU A 362 -19.78 -4.02 -14.79
C LEU A 362 -21.23 -3.67 -14.46
N HIS A 363 -22.14 -3.88 -15.39
CA HIS A 363 -23.58 -3.85 -15.15
C HIS A 363 -24.18 -5.24 -15.32
N ARG A 364 -25.16 -5.53 -14.48
CA ARG A 364 -25.93 -6.77 -14.60
C ARG A 364 -26.66 -6.78 -15.94
N ARG A 365 -26.70 -7.97 -16.58
CA ARG A 365 -27.40 -8.19 -17.86
C ARG A 365 -28.92 -8.19 -17.70
#